data_5db1e59c24b61d90a320b1f0349ad34f
#
_entry.id   5db1e59c24b61d90a320b1f0349ad34f
#
_cell.length_a   1.000
_cell.length_b   1.000
_cell.length_c   1.000
_cell.angle_alpha   90.00
_cell.angle_beta   90.00
_cell.angle_gamma   90.00
#
_symmetry.space_group_name_H-M   'P 1'
#
loop_
_entity.id
_entity.type
_entity.pdbx_description
1 polymer ?
#
loop_
_entity_poly.entity_id
_entity_poly.type
_entity_poly.pdbx_seq_one_letter_code
_entity_poly.pdbx_strand_id
1 'polypeptide(L)'
;VVSAYLEFFGEGASALTLSDRATISNMAPEFGATAAMFYIDDQTLRYLRLTGRDESLVKLVETYAKQTGLWADQLAKAEYERVLEFDLSTVVRNIAGPSNPHKRVATTDLASQGISGTVEATPGLMPDGAVIIAAITSCTNTNNPRNMVAAGLLARNANRLGLTRKPWVKSSLAPGSKAVALYLEEAALMPELEKLGFGVVAFACTTCNGMSGALDPVIQKEIIDRDLYATAVLSGNRNFDGRIHPYAKQAFLASPPLVVAYAIAGTIRFDIEKDSFGQTPDGKPIRLADLWPSDEEIDAVIAKSVKPEQFRSVYEPMFKVRLDSGEKVSPLYEWRPKSTYIRRPPYWEGALAGERTMRGMRPLAVLGDNITTDHLSPSNAILLDSAAGEYLAKMGLPEEDFNSYATHRGDHLTAQRATFANPKLLNEMVKKDGKVVQGSLARVEPEGNIMRMWEAIETYMNRKQPLIIIAGADYGQGSSRDWAAKGVRLAGVEAIVAEGFERIHRTNLVGMGVLPLEFLPGTTRLTLGIDGTETFDVIGDRTPRAQLTLVIHRKNGQSEKVPVLCRLDTAEECSIYEAGGVLQRFAQDFLESKAA
;
A
#
# COMPACT_ATOMS: atom_id res chain seq x y z
N VAL A 1 -2.83 -16.95 10.99
CA VAL A 1 -1.55 -16.78 10.26
C VAL A 1 -0.88 -15.44 10.53
N VAL A 2 -1.54 -14.58 11.33
CA VAL A 2 -1.01 -13.26 11.68
C VAL A 2 0.34 -13.42 12.39
N SER A 3 1.34 -12.66 11.95
CA SER A 3 2.73 -12.70 12.43
C SER A 3 3.48 -14.03 12.23
N ALA A 4 2.91 -14.99 11.51
CA ALA A 4 3.55 -16.26 11.24
C ALA A 4 4.48 -16.19 10.02
N TYR A 5 5.48 -17.10 10.00
CA TYR A 5 6.17 -17.51 8.78
C TYR A 5 5.41 -18.68 8.18
N LEU A 6 5.00 -18.57 6.94
CA LEU A 6 4.27 -19.62 6.23
C LEU A 6 5.18 -20.35 5.26
N GLU A 7 5.09 -21.67 5.25
CA GLU A 7 5.71 -22.52 4.24
C GLU A 7 4.63 -23.35 3.55
N PHE A 8 4.56 -23.24 2.23
CA PHE A 8 3.59 -23.97 1.42
C PHE A 8 4.21 -25.24 0.86
N PHE A 9 3.58 -26.38 1.09
CA PHE A 9 4.03 -27.67 0.61
C PHE A 9 2.85 -28.58 0.22
N GLY A 10 3.14 -29.74 -0.33
CA GLY A 10 2.14 -30.72 -0.78
C GLY A 10 1.85 -30.63 -2.28
N GLU A 11 0.94 -31.48 -2.75
CA GLU A 11 0.62 -31.64 -4.19
C GLU A 11 0.07 -30.36 -4.81
N GLY A 12 -0.82 -29.65 -4.10
CA GLY A 12 -1.35 -28.39 -4.57
C GLY A 12 -0.27 -27.32 -4.77
N ALA A 13 0.70 -27.22 -3.82
CA ALA A 13 1.81 -26.29 -3.97
C ALA A 13 2.73 -26.66 -5.15
N SER A 14 2.93 -27.96 -5.41
CA SER A 14 3.72 -28.45 -6.56
C SER A 14 3.04 -28.18 -7.90
N ALA A 15 1.72 -28.18 -7.94
CA ALA A 15 0.94 -27.89 -9.15
C ALA A 15 0.98 -26.42 -9.56
N LEU A 16 1.21 -25.49 -8.62
CA LEU A 16 1.29 -24.06 -8.89
C LEU A 16 2.55 -23.70 -9.67
N THR A 17 2.42 -22.84 -10.67
CA THR A 17 3.57 -22.23 -11.35
C THR A 17 4.36 -21.35 -10.39
N LEU A 18 5.64 -21.07 -10.69
CA LEU A 18 6.41 -20.14 -9.86
C LEU A 18 5.77 -18.75 -9.80
N SER A 19 5.14 -18.30 -10.87
CA SER A 19 4.45 -17.00 -10.91
C SER A 19 3.24 -16.96 -9.98
N ASP A 20 2.48 -18.05 -9.87
CA ASP A 20 1.37 -18.16 -8.91
C ASP A 20 1.88 -18.13 -7.47
N ARG A 21 2.95 -18.90 -7.18
CA ARG A 21 3.61 -18.89 -5.87
C ARG A 21 4.15 -17.50 -5.51
N ALA A 22 4.76 -16.80 -6.46
CA ALA A 22 5.25 -15.43 -6.27
C ALA A 22 4.11 -14.47 -5.95
N THR A 23 2.94 -14.62 -6.60
CA THR A 23 1.73 -13.83 -6.30
C THR A 23 1.27 -14.06 -4.87
N ILE A 24 1.17 -15.31 -4.42
CA ILE A 24 0.78 -15.67 -3.04
C ILE A 24 1.78 -15.11 -2.03
N SER A 25 3.09 -15.31 -2.25
CA SER A 25 4.14 -14.83 -1.36
C SER A 25 4.19 -13.31 -1.27
N ASN A 26 3.97 -12.61 -2.37
CA ASN A 26 3.93 -11.14 -2.42
C ASN A 26 2.78 -10.57 -1.56
N MET A 27 1.68 -11.30 -1.44
CA MET A 27 0.51 -10.89 -0.65
C MET A 27 0.58 -11.31 0.82
N ALA A 28 1.69 -11.85 1.31
CA ALA A 28 1.83 -12.26 2.71
C ALA A 28 1.47 -11.15 3.71
N PRO A 29 1.93 -9.89 3.54
CA PRO A 29 1.53 -8.81 4.44
C PRO A 29 0.03 -8.51 4.43
N GLU A 30 -0.64 -8.69 3.29
CA GLU A 30 -2.06 -8.39 3.14
C GLU A 30 -2.95 -9.40 3.87
N PHE A 31 -2.51 -10.64 4.04
CA PHE A 31 -3.22 -11.62 4.86
C PHE A 31 -2.60 -11.79 6.28
N GLY A 32 -1.69 -10.87 6.64
CA GLY A 32 -1.16 -10.72 8.01
C GLY A 32 0.05 -11.59 8.34
N ALA A 33 0.57 -12.39 7.40
CA ALA A 33 1.76 -13.19 7.62
C ALA A 33 3.05 -12.35 7.55
N THR A 34 4.07 -12.76 8.28
CA THR A 34 5.40 -12.11 8.24
C THR A 34 6.11 -12.41 6.92
N ALA A 35 6.05 -13.66 6.47
CA ALA A 35 6.56 -14.10 5.18
C ALA A 35 5.79 -15.34 4.72
N ALA A 36 5.78 -15.57 3.41
CA ALA A 36 5.19 -16.75 2.79
C ALA A 36 6.20 -17.33 1.80
N MET A 37 6.56 -18.57 1.97
CA MET A 37 7.66 -19.23 1.26
C MET A 37 7.18 -20.49 0.58
N PHE A 38 7.78 -20.77 -0.56
CA PHE A 38 7.65 -22.05 -1.27
C PHE A 38 9.03 -22.67 -1.41
N TYR A 39 9.06 -23.97 -1.53
CA TYR A 39 10.28 -24.71 -1.81
C TYR A 39 10.79 -24.50 -3.23
N ILE A 40 12.03 -24.89 -3.46
CA ILE A 40 12.65 -24.94 -4.79
C ILE A 40 12.38 -26.30 -5.41
N ASP A 41 11.88 -26.31 -6.65
CA ASP A 41 11.56 -27.52 -7.42
C ASP A 41 11.71 -27.29 -8.94
N ASP A 42 11.23 -28.23 -9.75
CA ASP A 42 11.27 -28.12 -11.22
C ASP A 42 10.52 -26.92 -11.77
N GLN A 43 9.48 -26.41 -11.10
CA GLN A 43 8.79 -25.17 -11.50
C GLN A 43 9.72 -23.95 -11.39
N THR A 44 10.57 -23.93 -10.35
CA THR A 44 11.60 -22.91 -10.19
C THR A 44 12.60 -22.93 -11.35
N LEU A 45 13.09 -24.14 -11.71
CA LEU A 45 14.05 -24.30 -12.82
C LEU A 45 13.44 -23.92 -14.18
N ARG A 46 12.19 -24.28 -14.41
CA ARG A 46 11.43 -23.85 -15.63
C ARG A 46 11.33 -22.33 -15.72
N TYR A 47 11.02 -21.68 -14.63
CA TYR A 47 10.94 -20.22 -14.59
C TYR A 47 12.30 -19.55 -14.85
N LEU A 48 13.39 -20.07 -14.28
CA LEU A 48 14.73 -19.55 -14.54
C LEU A 48 15.10 -19.64 -16.03
N ARG A 49 14.77 -20.76 -16.68
CA ARG A 49 14.96 -20.92 -18.14
C ARG A 49 14.09 -19.95 -18.93
N LEU A 50 12.79 -19.85 -18.59
CA LEU A 50 11.84 -18.96 -19.25
C LEU A 50 12.29 -17.50 -19.17
N THR A 51 12.89 -17.10 -18.06
CA THR A 51 13.36 -15.73 -17.83
C THR A 51 14.81 -15.50 -18.28
N GLY A 52 15.37 -16.44 -19.05
CA GLY A 52 16.63 -16.26 -19.79
C GLY A 52 17.92 -16.50 -18.98
N ARG A 53 17.87 -17.23 -17.85
CA ARG A 53 19.06 -17.62 -17.10
C ARG A 53 19.84 -18.70 -17.84
N ASP A 54 21.17 -18.66 -17.75
CA ASP A 54 22.04 -19.66 -18.35
C ASP A 54 21.88 -21.02 -17.70
N GLU A 55 22.01 -22.10 -18.48
CA GLU A 55 21.84 -23.47 -17.99
C GLU A 55 22.85 -23.84 -16.90
N SER A 56 24.04 -23.26 -16.92
CA SER A 56 25.04 -23.42 -15.85
C SER A 56 24.54 -22.87 -14.51
N LEU A 57 23.87 -21.72 -14.50
CA LEU A 57 23.26 -21.15 -13.30
C LEU A 57 22.04 -21.99 -12.84
N VAL A 58 21.21 -22.44 -13.78
CA VAL A 58 20.06 -23.30 -13.47
C VAL A 58 20.53 -24.59 -12.78
N LYS A 59 21.57 -25.23 -13.32
CA LYS A 59 22.17 -26.43 -12.73
C LYS A 59 22.80 -26.15 -11.37
N LEU A 60 23.44 -24.99 -11.20
CA LEU A 60 24.00 -24.58 -9.91
C LEU A 60 22.88 -24.44 -8.86
N VAL A 61 21.77 -23.77 -9.18
CA VAL A 61 20.62 -23.60 -8.28
C VAL A 61 20.05 -24.97 -7.89
N GLU A 62 19.85 -25.86 -8.86
CA GLU A 62 19.37 -27.23 -8.60
C GLU A 62 20.30 -28.00 -7.65
N THR A 63 21.58 -28.02 -7.96
CA THR A 63 22.58 -28.76 -7.17
C THR A 63 22.67 -28.18 -5.75
N TYR A 64 22.75 -26.88 -5.63
CA TYR A 64 22.81 -26.21 -4.32
C TYR A 64 21.57 -26.49 -3.49
N ALA A 65 20.36 -26.33 -4.06
CA ALA A 65 19.12 -26.55 -3.34
C ALA A 65 18.97 -28.01 -2.85
N LYS A 66 19.39 -28.99 -3.67
CA LYS A 66 19.38 -30.42 -3.27
C LYS A 66 20.39 -30.72 -2.17
N GLN A 67 21.59 -30.13 -2.23
CA GLN A 67 22.63 -30.34 -1.23
C GLN A 67 22.36 -29.65 0.12
N THR A 68 21.71 -28.51 0.10
CA THR A 68 21.42 -27.73 1.31
C THR A 68 20.06 -28.05 1.93
N GLY A 69 19.28 -28.97 1.38
CA GLY A 69 17.99 -29.38 1.90
C GLY A 69 16.84 -28.38 1.61
N LEU A 70 17.02 -27.47 0.63
CA LEU A 70 15.99 -26.52 0.20
C LEU A 70 15.11 -27.03 -0.94
N TRP A 71 15.38 -28.26 -1.42
CA TRP A 71 14.58 -28.90 -2.45
C TRP A 71 13.28 -29.48 -1.87
N ALA A 72 12.23 -29.55 -2.68
CA ALA A 72 10.86 -29.91 -2.30
C ALA A 72 10.75 -31.17 -1.40
N ASP A 73 11.47 -32.24 -1.71
CA ASP A 73 11.40 -33.53 -0.98
C ASP A 73 11.96 -33.46 0.45
N GLN A 74 12.71 -32.44 0.79
CA GLN A 74 13.27 -32.26 2.13
C GLN A 74 12.29 -31.54 3.06
N LEU A 75 11.53 -30.59 2.54
CA LEU A 75 10.57 -29.83 3.35
C LEU A 75 9.36 -30.64 3.80
N ALA A 76 9.00 -31.70 3.08
CA ALA A 76 7.96 -32.64 3.52
C ALA A 76 8.28 -33.36 4.84
N LYS A 77 9.56 -33.31 5.30
CA LYS A 77 10.04 -33.92 6.54
C LYS A 77 10.23 -32.91 7.67
N ALA A 78 9.99 -31.64 7.41
CA ALA A 78 10.14 -30.60 8.41
C ALA A 78 9.04 -30.70 9.47
N GLU A 79 9.38 -30.38 10.71
CA GLU A 79 8.44 -30.26 11.80
C GLU A 79 7.96 -28.81 11.91
N TYR A 80 6.66 -28.61 11.89
CA TYR A 80 6.03 -27.30 11.98
C TYR A 80 5.26 -27.15 13.29
N GLU A 81 5.27 -25.97 13.87
CA GLU A 81 4.46 -25.64 15.05
C GLU A 81 2.97 -25.88 14.79
N ARG A 82 2.53 -25.60 13.56
CA ARG A 82 1.15 -25.76 13.13
C ARG A 82 1.05 -26.06 11.63
N VAL A 83 0.25 -27.05 11.28
CA VAL A 83 -0.07 -27.39 9.88
C VAL A 83 -1.54 -27.02 9.61
N LEU A 84 -1.78 -26.35 8.49
CA LEU A 84 -3.11 -26.04 7.97
C LEU A 84 -3.25 -26.72 6.61
N GLU A 85 -4.35 -27.43 6.41
CA GLU A 85 -4.69 -28.04 5.12
C GLU A 85 -5.64 -27.15 4.35
N PHE A 86 -5.38 -26.99 3.05
CA PHE A 86 -6.20 -26.19 2.16
C PHE A 86 -6.34 -26.87 0.80
N ASP A 87 -7.58 -27.14 0.38
CA ASP A 87 -7.89 -27.76 -0.90
C ASP A 87 -8.05 -26.67 -1.99
N LEU A 88 -7.13 -26.65 -2.95
CA LEU A 88 -7.15 -25.71 -4.07
C LEU A 88 -8.36 -25.88 -5.00
N SER A 89 -9.00 -27.06 -5.03
CA SER A 89 -10.22 -27.29 -5.83
C SER A 89 -11.42 -26.47 -5.36
N THR A 90 -11.39 -25.98 -4.11
CA THR A 90 -12.44 -25.12 -3.54
C THR A 90 -12.33 -23.64 -3.97
N VAL A 91 -11.25 -23.27 -4.65
CA VAL A 91 -11.02 -21.90 -5.08
C VAL A 91 -11.91 -21.56 -6.30
N VAL A 92 -12.76 -20.56 -6.12
CA VAL A 92 -13.61 -20.00 -7.17
C VAL A 92 -13.19 -18.57 -7.51
N ARG A 93 -13.79 -17.94 -8.53
CA ARG A 93 -13.54 -16.52 -8.80
C ARG A 93 -13.96 -15.66 -7.62
N ASN A 94 -13.11 -14.73 -7.24
CA ASN A 94 -13.33 -13.84 -6.11
C ASN A 94 -12.92 -12.41 -6.45
N ILE A 95 -13.50 -11.46 -5.71
CA ILE A 95 -12.94 -10.13 -5.51
C ILE A 95 -12.68 -9.92 -4.03
N ALA A 96 -11.85 -8.95 -3.68
CA ALA A 96 -11.64 -8.57 -2.29
C ALA A 96 -12.05 -7.12 -2.05
N GLY A 97 -12.87 -6.88 -1.05
CA GLY A 97 -13.38 -5.56 -0.70
C GLY A 97 -14.81 -5.59 -0.15
N PRO A 98 -15.34 -4.42 0.12
CA PRO A 98 -14.66 -3.12 -0.01
C PRO A 98 -13.59 -2.89 1.08
N SER A 99 -12.67 -1.98 0.77
CA SER A 99 -11.79 -1.30 1.74
C SER A 99 -10.80 -2.18 2.53
N ASN A 100 -10.73 -3.47 2.22
CA ASN A 100 -9.80 -4.36 2.90
C ASN A 100 -9.39 -5.53 2.00
N PRO A 101 -8.07 -5.82 1.83
CA PRO A 101 -7.58 -6.88 0.94
C PRO A 101 -7.96 -8.30 1.39
N HIS A 102 -8.22 -8.55 2.66
CA HIS A 102 -8.62 -9.87 3.16
C HIS A 102 -10.15 -10.11 3.19
N LYS A 103 -10.95 -9.10 2.87
CA LYS A 103 -12.41 -9.27 2.67
C LYS A 103 -12.70 -9.94 1.33
N ARG A 104 -12.39 -11.22 1.24
CA ARG A 104 -12.66 -12.02 0.04
C ARG A 104 -14.14 -12.35 -0.07
N VAL A 105 -14.71 -12.14 -1.24
CA VAL A 105 -16.09 -12.51 -1.59
C VAL A 105 -16.09 -13.25 -2.91
N ALA A 106 -16.72 -14.42 -2.98
CA ALA A 106 -16.93 -15.12 -4.24
C ALA A 106 -17.80 -14.29 -5.18
N THR A 107 -17.50 -14.29 -6.49
CA THR A 107 -18.26 -13.51 -7.46
C THR A 107 -19.73 -13.93 -7.53
N THR A 108 -20.05 -15.17 -7.16
CA THR A 108 -21.42 -15.69 -7.03
C THR A 108 -22.18 -15.11 -5.84
N ASP A 109 -21.47 -14.58 -4.83
CA ASP A 109 -22.06 -14.17 -3.54
C ASP A 109 -22.12 -12.64 -3.38
N LEU A 110 -21.71 -11.88 -4.39
CA LEU A 110 -21.65 -10.41 -4.32
C LEU A 110 -23.02 -9.79 -4.02
N ALA A 111 -24.10 -10.34 -4.55
CA ALA A 111 -25.46 -9.84 -4.32
C ALA A 111 -25.88 -10.06 -2.86
N SER A 112 -25.59 -11.21 -2.28
CA SER A 112 -25.91 -11.51 -0.87
C SER A 112 -25.12 -10.63 0.12
N GLN A 113 -23.95 -10.12 -0.30
CA GLN A 113 -23.13 -9.20 0.47
C GLN A 113 -23.46 -7.71 0.18
N GLY A 114 -24.49 -7.43 -0.62
CA GLY A 114 -24.91 -6.07 -0.98
C GLY A 114 -23.91 -5.30 -1.87
N ILE A 115 -22.97 -5.99 -2.51
CA ILE A 115 -21.98 -5.42 -3.42
C ILE A 115 -22.59 -5.27 -4.81
N SER A 116 -23.05 -6.36 -5.42
CA SER A 116 -23.85 -6.30 -6.65
C SER A 116 -25.34 -6.19 -6.35
N GLY A 117 -26.14 -5.78 -7.34
CA GLY A 117 -27.58 -5.59 -7.18
C GLY A 117 -28.24 -5.07 -8.45
N THR A 118 -29.38 -4.45 -8.35
CA THR A 118 -30.07 -3.86 -9.50
C THR A 118 -29.29 -2.64 -9.98
N VAL A 119 -28.92 -2.65 -11.26
CA VAL A 119 -28.32 -1.48 -11.92
C VAL A 119 -29.45 -0.57 -12.40
N GLU A 120 -29.70 0.52 -11.67
CA GLU A 120 -30.60 1.57 -12.13
C GLU A 120 -29.87 2.47 -13.11
N ALA A 121 -30.20 2.33 -14.39
CA ALA A 121 -29.64 3.17 -15.44
C ALA A 121 -30.47 4.45 -15.58
N THR A 122 -29.88 5.59 -15.26
CA THR A 122 -30.42 6.90 -15.63
C THR A 122 -29.70 7.36 -16.88
N PRO A 123 -30.38 7.55 -18.02
CA PRO A 123 -29.75 7.97 -19.26
C PRO A 123 -28.90 9.26 -19.08
N GLY A 124 -27.66 9.21 -19.56
CA GLY A 124 -26.74 10.35 -19.49
C GLY A 124 -26.07 10.58 -18.12
N LEU A 125 -26.34 9.75 -17.12
CA LEU A 125 -25.74 9.84 -15.78
C LEU A 125 -25.00 8.55 -15.43
N MET A 126 -23.98 8.67 -14.55
CA MET A 126 -23.31 7.49 -14.00
C MET A 126 -24.24 6.73 -13.04
N PRO A 127 -24.23 5.38 -13.06
CA PRO A 127 -25.02 4.56 -12.14
C PRO A 127 -24.45 4.60 -10.73
N ASP A 128 -25.24 4.21 -9.74
CA ASP A 128 -24.72 3.91 -8.39
C ASP A 128 -23.65 2.80 -8.47
N GLY A 129 -22.63 2.92 -7.65
CA GLY A 129 -21.49 2.00 -7.69
C GLY A 129 -20.63 2.12 -8.94
N ALA A 130 -20.72 3.25 -9.68
CA ALA A 130 -19.93 3.47 -10.90
C ALA A 130 -18.45 3.15 -10.68
N VAL A 131 -17.87 2.31 -11.53
CA VAL A 131 -16.43 2.06 -11.58
C VAL A 131 -15.78 3.21 -12.33
N ILE A 132 -15.20 4.15 -11.61
CA ILE A 132 -14.53 5.33 -12.20
C ILE A 132 -13.07 5.04 -12.56
N ILE A 133 -12.47 4.02 -11.95
CA ILE A 133 -11.10 3.56 -12.21
C ILE A 133 -11.11 2.05 -12.36
N ALA A 134 -10.55 1.56 -13.45
CA ALA A 134 -10.26 0.15 -13.70
C ALA A 134 -8.77 0.03 -14.05
N ALA A 135 -7.95 -0.56 -13.15
CA ALA A 135 -6.51 -0.55 -13.33
C ALA A 135 -5.88 -1.94 -13.22
N ILE A 136 -5.12 -2.32 -14.24
CA ILE A 136 -4.19 -3.44 -14.16
C ILE A 136 -2.86 -2.85 -13.70
N THR A 137 -2.48 -3.14 -12.43
CA THR A 137 -1.33 -2.52 -11.78
C THR A 137 -0.25 -3.53 -11.39
N SER A 138 0.98 -3.07 -11.27
CA SER A 138 2.19 -3.88 -11.35
C SER A 138 2.46 -4.84 -10.20
N CYS A 139 1.99 -4.57 -8.99
CA CYS A 139 2.59 -5.13 -7.79
C CYS A 139 2.52 -6.65 -7.67
N THR A 140 1.43 -7.30 -8.07
CA THR A 140 1.18 -8.69 -7.69
C THR A 140 0.89 -9.58 -8.88
N ASN A 141 0.02 -9.15 -9.78
CA ASN A 141 -0.53 -10.00 -10.83
C ASN A 141 0.16 -9.88 -12.18
N THR A 142 0.87 -8.77 -12.46
CA THR A 142 1.45 -8.54 -13.79
C THR A 142 2.74 -9.33 -14.05
N ASN A 143 3.36 -9.88 -13.02
CA ASN A 143 4.49 -10.81 -13.14
C ASN A 143 4.05 -12.23 -13.55
N ASN A 144 2.75 -12.51 -13.51
CA ASN A 144 2.19 -13.80 -13.92
C ASN A 144 1.68 -13.72 -15.37
N PRO A 145 2.37 -14.36 -16.33
CA PRO A 145 1.96 -14.35 -17.73
C PRO A 145 0.54 -14.87 -17.95
N ARG A 146 0.08 -15.84 -17.15
CA ARG A 146 -1.28 -16.39 -17.27
C ARG A 146 -2.33 -15.31 -17.02
N ASN A 147 -2.17 -14.50 -15.98
CA ASN A 147 -3.09 -13.43 -15.66
C ASN A 147 -3.12 -12.35 -16.75
N MET A 148 -1.96 -12.00 -17.28
CA MET A 148 -1.85 -10.94 -18.30
C MET A 148 -2.37 -11.39 -19.67
N VAL A 149 -2.04 -12.61 -20.07
CA VAL A 149 -2.56 -13.21 -21.31
C VAL A 149 -4.08 -13.40 -21.20
N ALA A 150 -4.58 -13.87 -20.06
CA ALA A 150 -6.02 -14.01 -19.83
C ALA A 150 -6.75 -12.66 -19.96
N ALA A 151 -6.20 -11.57 -19.40
CA ALA A 151 -6.77 -10.23 -19.54
C ALA A 151 -6.79 -9.76 -21.01
N GLY A 152 -5.69 -9.98 -21.75
CA GLY A 152 -5.60 -9.65 -23.16
C GLY A 152 -6.56 -10.46 -24.03
N LEU A 153 -6.71 -11.76 -23.75
CA LEU A 153 -7.66 -12.64 -24.46
C LEU A 153 -9.10 -12.25 -24.17
N LEU A 154 -9.44 -11.91 -22.92
CA LEU A 154 -10.76 -11.40 -22.58
C LEU A 154 -11.05 -10.09 -23.31
N ALA A 155 -10.09 -9.15 -23.36
CA ALA A 155 -10.22 -7.91 -24.11
C ALA A 155 -10.44 -8.18 -25.61
N ARG A 156 -9.69 -9.10 -26.21
CA ARG A 156 -9.88 -9.53 -27.62
C ARG A 156 -11.27 -10.09 -27.86
N ASN A 157 -11.74 -10.96 -26.97
CA ASN A 157 -13.07 -11.57 -27.10
C ASN A 157 -14.18 -10.52 -26.98
N ALA A 158 -14.05 -9.58 -26.02
CA ALA A 158 -14.97 -8.46 -25.88
C ALA A 158 -15.01 -7.56 -27.13
N ASN A 159 -13.82 -7.18 -27.64
CA ASN A 159 -13.73 -6.37 -28.87
C ASN A 159 -14.36 -7.05 -30.08
N ARG A 160 -14.17 -8.37 -30.24
CA ARG A 160 -14.82 -9.16 -31.34
C ARG A 160 -16.33 -9.15 -31.24
N LEU A 161 -16.87 -9.04 -30.04
CA LEU A 161 -18.31 -8.95 -29.78
C LEU A 161 -18.83 -7.51 -29.74
N GLY A 162 -18.01 -6.52 -30.12
CA GLY A 162 -18.37 -5.12 -30.16
C GLY A 162 -18.55 -4.43 -28.80
N LEU A 163 -18.08 -5.05 -27.74
CA LEU A 163 -18.14 -4.46 -26.39
C LEU A 163 -17.03 -3.41 -26.20
N THR A 164 -17.38 -2.36 -25.47
CA THR A 164 -16.44 -1.28 -25.10
C THR A 164 -16.51 -0.99 -23.61
N ARG A 165 -15.45 -0.38 -23.04
CA ARG A 165 -15.54 0.14 -21.68
C ARG A 165 -16.54 1.27 -21.59
N LYS A 166 -17.11 1.51 -20.40
CA LYS A 166 -18.01 2.65 -20.21
C LYS A 166 -17.22 3.98 -20.25
N PRO A 167 -17.82 5.06 -20.76
CA PRO A 167 -17.11 6.34 -20.98
C PRO A 167 -16.56 6.97 -19.72
N TRP A 168 -17.18 6.74 -18.56
CA TRP A 168 -16.73 7.26 -17.28
C TRP A 168 -15.61 6.46 -16.62
N VAL A 169 -15.23 5.28 -17.18
CA VAL A 169 -14.17 4.44 -16.61
C VAL A 169 -12.81 4.90 -17.11
N LYS A 170 -11.95 5.32 -16.21
CA LYS A 170 -10.54 5.54 -16.51
C LYS A 170 -9.79 4.21 -16.39
N SER A 171 -9.45 3.62 -17.54
CA SER A 171 -8.67 2.38 -17.61
C SER A 171 -7.17 2.69 -17.68
N SER A 172 -6.33 1.81 -17.11
CA SER A 172 -4.87 1.91 -17.22
C SER A 172 -4.19 0.56 -17.08
N LEU A 173 -3.02 0.43 -17.73
CA LEU A 173 -2.13 -0.71 -17.60
C LEU A 173 -0.77 -0.22 -17.11
N ALA A 174 -0.31 -0.75 -15.99
CA ALA A 174 1.01 -0.46 -15.44
C ALA A 174 1.73 -1.77 -15.11
N PRO A 175 2.39 -2.42 -16.07
CA PRO A 175 3.13 -3.65 -15.83
C PRO A 175 4.34 -3.42 -14.91
N GLY A 176 4.76 -4.46 -14.18
CA GLY A 176 5.97 -4.40 -13.36
C GLY A 176 7.27 -4.40 -14.17
N SER A 177 7.22 -4.76 -15.43
CA SER A 177 8.39 -4.86 -16.32
C SER A 177 8.02 -4.60 -17.78
N LYS A 178 8.97 -4.05 -18.54
CA LYS A 178 8.88 -3.97 -20.01
C LYS A 178 8.74 -5.36 -20.67
N ALA A 179 9.26 -6.43 -20.07
CA ALA A 179 9.10 -7.78 -20.59
C ALA A 179 7.62 -8.19 -20.73
N VAL A 180 6.74 -7.69 -19.84
CA VAL A 180 5.29 -7.91 -19.94
C VAL A 180 4.71 -7.26 -21.18
N ALA A 181 5.08 -6.01 -21.48
CA ALA A 181 4.65 -5.33 -22.69
C ALA A 181 5.13 -6.09 -23.94
N LEU A 182 6.39 -6.53 -23.97
CA LEU A 182 6.96 -7.25 -25.11
C LEU A 182 6.23 -8.56 -25.41
N TYR A 183 5.91 -9.38 -24.42
CA TYR A 183 5.17 -10.62 -24.73
C TYR A 183 3.69 -10.38 -25.05
N LEU A 184 3.06 -9.33 -24.55
CA LEU A 184 1.70 -8.93 -24.93
C LEU A 184 1.66 -8.40 -26.38
N GLU A 185 2.68 -7.66 -26.79
CA GLU A 185 2.87 -7.24 -28.19
C GLU A 185 3.09 -8.42 -29.11
N GLU A 186 3.98 -9.35 -28.76
CA GLU A 186 4.25 -10.60 -29.52
C GLU A 186 2.98 -11.46 -29.66
N ALA A 187 2.13 -11.46 -28.61
CA ALA A 187 0.84 -12.15 -28.63
C ALA A 187 -0.26 -11.41 -29.40
N ALA A 188 0.00 -10.19 -29.91
CA ALA A 188 -0.98 -9.27 -30.48
C ALA A 188 -2.16 -8.96 -29.53
N LEU A 189 -1.92 -8.95 -28.22
CA LEU A 189 -2.92 -8.66 -27.19
C LEU A 189 -2.84 -7.22 -26.66
N MET A 190 -1.71 -6.53 -26.82
CA MET A 190 -1.57 -5.13 -26.41
C MET A 190 -2.58 -4.23 -27.12
N PRO A 191 -2.75 -4.27 -28.46
CA PRO A 191 -3.77 -3.46 -29.14
C PRO A 191 -5.20 -3.75 -28.69
N GLU A 192 -5.48 -4.99 -28.27
CA GLU A 192 -6.81 -5.36 -27.79
C GLU A 192 -7.12 -4.76 -26.41
N LEU A 193 -6.11 -4.69 -25.53
CA LEU A 193 -6.21 -3.98 -24.24
C LEU A 193 -6.34 -2.47 -24.45
N GLU A 194 -5.57 -1.88 -25.37
CA GLU A 194 -5.59 -0.45 -25.68
C GLU A 194 -6.95 0.01 -26.20
N LYS A 195 -7.64 -0.79 -27.03
CA LYS A 195 -9.01 -0.50 -27.50
C LYS A 195 -10.01 -0.32 -26.34
N LEU A 196 -9.79 -1.01 -25.21
CA LEU A 196 -10.57 -0.85 -24.00
C LEU A 196 -9.98 0.18 -23.02
N GLY A 197 -9.00 0.99 -23.48
CA GLY A 197 -8.36 2.06 -22.72
C GLY A 197 -7.27 1.61 -21.77
N PHE A 198 -6.86 0.34 -21.80
CA PHE A 198 -5.75 -0.18 -20.99
C PHE A 198 -4.40 0.04 -21.69
N GLY A 199 -4.07 1.29 -21.97
CA GLY A 199 -2.74 1.67 -22.45
C GLY A 199 -1.71 1.65 -21.31
N VAL A 200 -0.44 1.41 -21.67
CA VAL A 200 0.67 1.42 -20.71
C VAL A 200 0.95 2.85 -20.26
N VAL A 201 0.77 3.11 -18.97
CA VAL A 201 0.99 4.44 -18.36
C VAL A 201 2.34 4.53 -17.64
N ALA A 202 2.86 3.41 -17.13
CA ALA A 202 4.16 3.31 -16.49
C ALA A 202 4.55 1.83 -16.31
N PHE A 203 5.83 1.60 -15.98
CA PHE A 203 6.32 0.31 -15.48
C PHE A 203 6.62 0.43 -13.98
N ALA A 204 5.58 0.64 -13.18
CA ALA A 204 5.68 0.92 -11.76
C ALA A 204 4.37 0.68 -11.02
N CYS A 205 4.41 0.76 -9.69
CA CYS A 205 3.20 0.88 -8.87
C CYS A 205 2.55 2.24 -9.13
N THR A 206 1.37 2.24 -9.70
CA THR A 206 0.58 3.45 -10.01
C THR A 206 -0.69 3.49 -9.18
N THR A 207 -1.81 3.04 -9.70
CA THR A 207 -3.13 3.07 -9.06
C THR A 207 -3.14 2.44 -7.67
N CYS A 208 -2.49 1.29 -7.47
CA CYS A 208 -2.40 0.65 -6.15
C CYS A 208 -1.73 1.54 -5.08
N ASN A 209 -1.01 2.58 -5.49
CA ASN A 209 -0.40 3.58 -4.62
C ASN A 209 -1.07 4.97 -4.73
N GLY A 210 -2.27 5.03 -5.29
CA GLY A 210 -3.03 6.27 -5.42
C GLY A 210 -2.59 7.22 -6.53
N MET A 211 -1.78 6.74 -7.48
CA MET A 211 -1.27 7.53 -8.61
C MET A 211 -2.08 7.25 -9.88
N SER A 212 -3.39 7.35 -9.80
CA SER A 212 -4.29 7.16 -10.96
C SER A 212 -4.39 8.41 -11.84
N GLY A 213 -3.83 9.53 -11.41
CA GLY A 213 -3.99 10.83 -12.05
C GLY A 213 -5.40 11.43 -11.91
N ALA A 214 -5.59 12.64 -12.40
CA ALA A 214 -6.87 13.33 -12.35
C ALA A 214 -7.97 12.59 -13.14
N LEU A 215 -9.20 12.70 -12.68
CA LEU A 215 -10.38 12.28 -13.44
C LEU A 215 -10.75 13.35 -14.48
N ASP A 216 -11.55 12.95 -15.46
CA ASP A 216 -12.20 13.92 -16.36
C ASP A 216 -13.03 14.91 -15.51
N PRO A 217 -12.92 16.24 -15.73
CA PRO A 217 -13.63 17.24 -14.94
C PRO A 217 -15.15 17.06 -14.90
N VAL A 218 -15.76 16.57 -16.00
CA VAL A 218 -17.21 16.31 -16.06
C VAL A 218 -17.58 15.17 -15.12
N ILE A 219 -16.79 14.08 -15.14
CA ILE A 219 -16.98 12.92 -14.27
C ILE A 219 -16.77 13.31 -12.80
N GLN A 220 -15.69 14.04 -12.52
CA GLN A 220 -15.41 14.53 -11.17
C GLN A 220 -16.55 15.40 -10.63
N LYS A 221 -17.05 16.34 -11.44
CA LYS A 221 -18.17 17.20 -11.07
C LYS A 221 -19.44 16.40 -10.76
N GLU A 222 -19.79 15.41 -11.59
CA GLU A 222 -20.97 14.58 -11.34
C GLU A 222 -20.86 13.79 -10.03
N ILE A 223 -19.67 13.23 -9.71
CA ILE A 223 -19.43 12.53 -8.44
C ILE A 223 -19.69 13.46 -7.25
N ILE A 224 -19.18 14.69 -7.32
CA ILE A 224 -19.30 15.69 -6.24
C ILE A 224 -20.75 16.15 -6.09
N ASP A 225 -21.39 16.57 -7.18
CA ASP A 225 -22.75 17.16 -7.16
C ASP A 225 -23.80 16.16 -6.66
N ARG A 226 -23.62 14.88 -6.95
CA ARG A 226 -24.57 13.84 -6.59
C ARG A 226 -24.17 13.04 -5.33
N ASP A 227 -23.03 13.36 -4.73
CA ASP A 227 -22.41 12.52 -3.68
C ASP A 227 -22.38 11.03 -4.08
N LEU A 228 -22.07 10.77 -5.36
CA LEU A 228 -22.21 9.45 -5.98
C LEU A 228 -21.35 8.41 -5.25
N TYR A 229 -21.88 7.23 -5.07
CA TYR A 229 -21.10 6.07 -4.63
C TYR A 229 -20.24 5.56 -5.79
N ALA A 230 -19.11 6.24 -6.01
CA ALA A 230 -18.13 5.87 -7.03
C ALA A 230 -17.10 4.87 -6.47
N THR A 231 -16.65 3.93 -7.30
CA THR A 231 -15.77 2.83 -6.91
C THR A 231 -14.57 2.70 -7.83
N ALA A 232 -13.56 1.96 -7.37
CA ALA A 232 -12.41 1.54 -8.17
C ALA A 232 -12.28 0.02 -8.16
N VAL A 233 -11.88 -0.58 -9.29
CA VAL A 233 -11.52 -2.00 -9.38
C VAL A 233 -10.10 -2.11 -9.92
N LEU A 234 -9.23 -2.80 -9.22
CA LEU A 234 -7.82 -2.88 -9.59
C LEU A 234 -7.20 -4.24 -9.28
N SER A 235 -6.18 -4.64 -10.06
CA SER A 235 -5.42 -5.87 -9.83
C SER A 235 -4.23 -5.68 -8.87
N GLY A 236 -4.37 -4.76 -7.93
CA GLY A 236 -3.38 -4.52 -6.88
C GLY A 236 -3.51 -5.48 -5.71
N ASN A 237 -2.84 -5.14 -4.61
CA ASN A 237 -2.86 -5.89 -3.36
C ASN A 237 -3.42 -5.12 -2.17
N ARG A 238 -3.76 -3.83 -2.32
CA ARG A 238 -4.27 -2.96 -1.26
C ARG A 238 -5.38 -2.05 -1.76
N ASN A 239 -6.47 -1.99 -0.99
CA ASN A 239 -7.67 -1.22 -1.33
C ASN A 239 -8.25 -0.47 -0.13
N PHE A 240 -7.40 -0.08 0.82
CA PHE A 240 -7.83 0.66 2.01
C PHE A 240 -8.53 1.97 1.64
N ASP A 241 -9.41 2.43 2.53
CA ASP A 241 -10.18 3.65 2.33
C ASP A 241 -9.29 4.88 2.10
N GLY A 242 -9.63 5.66 1.07
CA GLY A 242 -8.88 6.85 0.68
C GLY A 242 -7.55 6.59 -0.01
N ARG A 243 -7.14 5.31 -0.23
CA ARG A 243 -5.85 4.97 -0.82
C ARG A 243 -5.79 5.16 -2.34
N ILE A 244 -6.84 4.74 -3.04
CA ILE A 244 -6.79 4.59 -4.51
C ILE A 244 -7.01 5.92 -5.23
N HIS A 245 -8.07 6.63 -4.84
CA HIS A 245 -8.37 7.96 -5.36
C HIS A 245 -9.30 8.70 -4.40
N PRO A 246 -9.14 10.04 -4.23
CA PRO A 246 -9.99 10.80 -3.30
C PRO A 246 -11.49 10.68 -3.58
N TYR A 247 -11.89 10.57 -4.84
CA TYR A 247 -13.28 10.47 -5.26
C TYR A 247 -13.82 9.04 -5.34
N ALA A 248 -12.99 8.01 -5.19
CA ALA A 248 -13.47 6.63 -5.06
C ALA A 248 -13.81 6.36 -3.60
N LYS A 249 -15.10 6.26 -3.29
CA LYS A 249 -15.56 5.98 -1.91
C LYS A 249 -15.09 4.62 -1.42
N GLN A 250 -15.01 3.64 -2.31
CA GLN A 250 -14.50 2.30 -2.02
C GLN A 250 -13.72 1.71 -3.20
N ALA A 251 -12.88 0.73 -2.91
CA ALA A 251 -12.10 0.03 -3.90
C ALA A 251 -12.14 -1.49 -3.70
N PHE A 252 -12.06 -2.22 -4.82
CA PHE A 252 -12.10 -3.68 -4.86
C PHE A 252 -10.87 -4.22 -5.60
N LEU A 253 -10.29 -5.28 -5.06
CA LEU A 253 -9.21 -6.02 -5.70
C LEU A 253 -9.80 -7.14 -6.55
N ALA A 254 -9.31 -7.29 -7.77
CA ALA A 254 -9.74 -8.31 -8.71
C ALA A 254 -8.56 -8.77 -9.58
N SER A 255 -8.65 -9.95 -10.17
CA SER A 255 -7.66 -10.40 -11.15
C SER A 255 -7.68 -9.51 -12.41
N PRO A 256 -6.56 -9.41 -13.16
CA PRO A 256 -6.51 -8.61 -14.38
C PRO A 256 -7.67 -8.84 -15.35
N PRO A 257 -8.10 -10.07 -15.68
CA PRO A 257 -9.26 -10.28 -16.55
C PRO A 257 -10.57 -9.76 -15.95
N LEU A 258 -10.79 -9.90 -14.62
CA LEU A 258 -11.96 -9.31 -13.98
C LEU A 258 -11.93 -7.78 -14.00
N VAL A 259 -10.77 -7.15 -13.87
CA VAL A 259 -10.62 -5.68 -14.02
C VAL A 259 -11.10 -5.23 -15.40
N VAL A 260 -10.73 -5.96 -16.46
CA VAL A 260 -11.21 -5.68 -17.82
C VAL A 260 -12.73 -5.85 -17.91
N ALA A 261 -13.27 -6.92 -17.33
CA ALA A 261 -14.73 -7.16 -17.32
C ALA A 261 -15.49 -6.03 -16.59
N TYR A 262 -15.01 -5.57 -15.44
CA TYR A 262 -15.64 -4.46 -14.70
C TYR A 262 -15.50 -3.10 -15.41
N ALA A 263 -14.48 -2.90 -16.24
CA ALA A 263 -14.40 -1.71 -17.08
C ALA A 263 -15.51 -1.67 -18.13
N ILE A 264 -15.87 -2.83 -18.67
CA ILE A 264 -16.97 -2.98 -19.63
C ILE A 264 -18.32 -2.88 -18.91
N ALA A 265 -18.48 -3.51 -17.74
CA ALA A 265 -19.69 -3.43 -16.92
C ALA A 265 -19.96 -1.98 -16.43
N GLY A 266 -18.92 -1.27 -16.00
CA GLY A 266 -18.96 0.14 -15.61
C GLY A 266 -19.52 0.41 -14.22
N THR A 267 -19.98 -0.59 -13.49
CA THR A 267 -20.45 -0.47 -12.11
C THR A 267 -20.19 -1.75 -11.32
N ILE A 268 -19.89 -1.60 -10.02
CA ILE A 268 -19.74 -2.76 -9.12
C ILE A 268 -21.09 -3.42 -8.81
N ARG A 269 -22.22 -2.72 -9.10
CA ARG A 269 -23.57 -3.27 -8.92
C ARG A 269 -23.93 -4.33 -9.96
N PHE A 270 -23.16 -4.44 -11.04
CA PHE A 270 -23.32 -5.46 -12.06
C PHE A 270 -23.04 -6.87 -11.49
N ASP A 271 -24.00 -7.81 -11.63
CA ASP A 271 -23.75 -9.21 -11.28
C ASP A 271 -22.88 -9.83 -12.38
N ILE A 272 -21.58 -9.90 -12.10
CA ILE A 272 -20.56 -10.31 -13.07
C ILE A 272 -20.77 -11.75 -13.60
N GLU A 273 -21.48 -12.60 -12.85
CA GLU A 273 -21.74 -13.99 -13.25
C GLU A 273 -23.05 -14.15 -14.04
N LYS A 274 -24.04 -13.25 -13.83
CA LYS A 274 -25.38 -13.44 -14.38
C LYS A 274 -25.80 -12.39 -15.39
N ASP A 275 -25.38 -11.14 -15.19
CA ASP A 275 -25.82 -10.03 -16.03
C ASP A 275 -25.19 -10.11 -17.42
N SER A 276 -25.86 -9.49 -18.39
CA SER A 276 -25.39 -9.41 -19.76
C SER A 276 -24.64 -8.12 -20.00
N PHE A 277 -23.43 -8.22 -20.56
CA PHE A 277 -22.62 -7.07 -21.00
C PHE A 277 -23.21 -6.37 -22.24
N GLY A 278 -24.08 -7.04 -22.97
CA GLY A 278 -24.71 -6.61 -24.22
C GLY A 278 -25.32 -7.77 -24.94
N GLN A 279 -25.65 -7.55 -26.21
CA GLN A 279 -26.21 -8.59 -27.08
C GLN A 279 -25.38 -8.72 -28.34
N THR A 280 -25.27 -9.94 -28.85
CA THR A 280 -24.75 -10.22 -30.19
C THR A 280 -25.71 -9.69 -31.26
N PRO A 281 -25.29 -9.54 -32.52
CA PRO A 281 -26.19 -9.10 -33.61
C PRO A 281 -27.46 -9.97 -33.79
N ASP A 282 -27.41 -11.24 -33.40
CA ASP A 282 -28.54 -12.19 -33.41
C ASP A 282 -29.36 -12.16 -32.09
N GLY A 283 -29.09 -11.20 -31.19
CA GLY A 283 -29.88 -10.93 -29.99
C GLY A 283 -29.55 -11.81 -28.78
N LYS A 284 -28.50 -12.64 -28.84
CA LYS A 284 -28.07 -13.43 -27.68
C LYS A 284 -27.36 -12.56 -26.64
N PRO A 285 -27.67 -12.74 -25.33
CA PRO A 285 -26.96 -12.04 -24.28
C PRO A 285 -25.51 -12.48 -24.20
N ILE A 286 -24.59 -11.53 -24.13
CA ILE A 286 -23.16 -11.77 -23.94
C ILE A 286 -22.87 -11.79 -22.42
N ARG A 287 -22.38 -12.90 -21.93
CA ARG A 287 -22.05 -13.10 -20.51
C ARG A 287 -20.54 -13.25 -20.29
N LEU A 288 -20.11 -13.23 -19.02
CA LEU A 288 -18.68 -13.41 -18.67
C LEU A 288 -18.11 -14.70 -19.26
N ALA A 289 -18.87 -15.79 -19.26
CA ALA A 289 -18.45 -17.07 -19.85
C ALA A 289 -18.11 -17.01 -21.34
N ASP A 290 -18.75 -16.11 -22.08
CA ASP A 290 -18.48 -15.92 -23.52
C ASP A 290 -17.18 -15.12 -23.76
N LEU A 291 -16.72 -14.40 -22.75
CA LEU A 291 -15.51 -13.56 -22.80
C LEU A 291 -14.29 -14.27 -22.22
N TRP A 292 -14.50 -15.17 -21.24
CA TRP A 292 -13.44 -15.81 -20.46
C TRP A 292 -12.66 -16.82 -21.30
N PRO A 293 -11.32 -16.67 -21.43
CA PRO A 293 -10.51 -17.62 -22.19
C PRO A 293 -10.38 -18.98 -21.47
N SER A 294 -10.22 -20.05 -22.21
CA SER A 294 -9.88 -21.35 -21.60
C SER A 294 -8.42 -21.43 -21.17
N ASP A 295 -8.10 -22.35 -20.26
CA ASP A 295 -6.73 -22.59 -19.80
C ASP A 295 -5.82 -23.03 -20.95
N GLU A 296 -6.35 -23.88 -21.87
CA GLU A 296 -5.61 -24.36 -23.04
C GLU A 296 -5.26 -23.21 -23.99
N GLU A 297 -6.18 -22.25 -24.17
CA GLU A 297 -5.93 -21.07 -25.00
C GLU A 297 -4.86 -20.18 -24.38
N ILE A 298 -4.92 -19.94 -23.05
CA ILE A 298 -3.92 -19.18 -22.31
C ILE A 298 -2.54 -19.82 -22.45
N ASP A 299 -2.44 -21.14 -22.21
CA ASP A 299 -1.18 -21.87 -22.27
C ASP A 299 -0.58 -21.89 -23.68
N ALA A 300 -1.40 -22.04 -24.70
CA ALA A 300 -0.96 -21.98 -26.09
C ALA A 300 -0.36 -20.62 -26.46
N VAL A 301 -0.99 -19.52 -26.01
CA VAL A 301 -0.47 -18.17 -26.23
C VAL A 301 0.83 -17.94 -25.47
N ILE A 302 0.94 -18.38 -24.21
CA ILE A 302 2.17 -18.25 -23.42
C ILE A 302 3.31 -19.00 -24.10
N ALA A 303 3.10 -20.26 -24.47
CA ALA A 303 4.12 -21.09 -25.11
C ALA A 303 4.68 -20.45 -26.41
N LYS A 304 3.84 -19.71 -27.14
CA LYS A 304 4.22 -19.04 -28.39
C LYS A 304 4.88 -17.68 -28.17
N SER A 305 4.44 -16.92 -27.17
CA SER A 305 4.70 -15.48 -27.10
C SER A 305 5.61 -15.05 -25.97
N VAL A 306 5.77 -15.85 -24.90
CA VAL A 306 6.69 -15.54 -23.79
C VAL A 306 8.04 -16.18 -24.06
N LYS A 307 9.08 -15.37 -24.29
CA LYS A 307 10.40 -15.84 -24.78
C LYS A 307 11.52 -15.33 -23.88
N PRO A 308 12.57 -16.14 -23.62
CA PRO A 308 13.75 -15.73 -22.83
C PRO A 308 14.43 -14.44 -23.32
N GLU A 309 14.45 -14.24 -24.64
CA GLU A 309 15.08 -13.08 -25.28
C GLU A 309 14.44 -11.76 -24.84
N GLN A 310 13.14 -11.74 -24.58
CA GLN A 310 12.41 -10.56 -24.09
C GLN A 310 12.92 -10.13 -22.71
N PHE A 311 13.17 -11.08 -21.83
CA PHE A 311 13.73 -10.81 -20.50
C PHE A 311 15.19 -10.35 -20.60
N ARG A 312 16.02 -11.03 -21.41
CA ARG A 312 17.41 -10.64 -21.63
C ARG A 312 17.51 -9.22 -22.19
N SER A 313 16.72 -8.88 -23.19
CA SER A 313 16.73 -7.55 -23.81
C SER A 313 16.40 -6.43 -22.82
N VAL A 314 15.57 -6.71 -21.81
CA VAL A 314 15.21 -5.73 -20.78
C VAL A 314 16.25 -5.66 -19.67
N TYR A 315 16.73 -6.82 -19.18
CA TYR A 315 17.52 -6.85 -17.94
C TYR A 315 19.03 -6.82 -18.14
N GLU A 316 19.58 -7.45 -19.18
CA GLU A 316 21.03 -7.44 -19.41
C GLU A 316 21.63 -6.02 -19.51
N PRO A 317 20.99 -5.04 -20.18
CA PRO A 317 21.52 -3.68 -20.23
C PRO A 317 21.64 -3.01 -18.87
N MET A 318 20.80 -3.40 -17.89
CA MET A 318 20.83 -2.83 -16.54
C MET A 318 22.09 -3.22 -15.77
N PHE A 319 22.70 -4.37 -16.09
CA PHE A 319 23.94 -4.82 -15.47
C PHE A 319 25.19 -4.34 -16.18
N LYS A 320 25.06 -3.78 -17.41
CA LYS A 320 26.15 -3.16 -18.13
C LYS A 320 26.29 -1.71 -17.66
N VAL A 321 26.69 -1.52 -16.41
CA VAL A 321 26.99 -0.18 -15.89
C VAL A 321 28.14 0.39 -16.71
N ARG A 322 27.91 1.43 -17.49
CA ARG A 322 28.96 2.23 -18.09
C ARG A 322 29.68 3.00 -16.98
N LEU A 323 30.78 2.46 -16.51
CA LEU A 323 31.70 3.14 -15.59
C LEU A 323 32.48 4.28 -16.26
N ASP A 324 32.26 4.52 -17.57
CA ASP A 324 33.01 5.45 -18.42
C ASP A 324 32.14 6.62 -18.90
N SER A 325 31.68 7.48 -17.99
CA SER A 325 31.24 8.80 -18.47
C SER A 325 32.36 9.85 -18.52
N GLY A 326 33.53 9.57 -17.94
CA GLY A 326 34.63 10.55 -17.88
C GLY A 326 34.28 11.84 -17.10
N GLU A 327 33.04 12.01 -16.72
CA GLU A 327 32.58 13.14 -15.92
C GLU A 327 32.99 12.92 -14.45
N LYS A 328 33.73 13.87 -13.91
CA LYS A 328 33.96 13.94 -12.45
C LYS A 328 32.63 14.27 -11.78
N VAL A 329 31.90 13.24 -11.37
CA VAL A 329 30.70 13.45 -10.59
C VAL A 329 31.12 14.04 -9.24
N SER A 330 30.58 15.22 -8.90
CA SER A 330 30.78 15.79 -7.57
C SER A 330 30.24 14.81 -6.50
N PRO A 331 31.00 14.51 -5.43
CA PRO A 331 30.49 13.71 -4.33
C PRO A 331 29.36 14.42 -3.55
N LEU A 332 29.16 15.71 -3.81
CA LEU A 332 28.12 16.51 -3.15
C LEU A 332 26.98 16.78 -4.14
N TYR A 333 25.76 16.53 -3.69
CA TYR A 333 24.56 16.87 -4.43
C TYR A 333 24.29 18.38 -4.34
N GLU A 334 24.01 19.03 -5.47
CA GLU A 334 23.63 20.43 -5.52
C GLU A 334 22.13 20.59 -5.20
N TRP A 335 21.84 20.92 -3.95
CA TRP A 335 20.48 21.10 -3.47
C TRP A 335 19.83 22.36 -4.03
N ARG A 336 18.61 22.21 -4.56
CA ARG A 336 17.80 23.33 -5.06
C ARG A 336 16.74 23.71 -4.01
N PRO A 337 16.89 24.84 -3.29
CA PRO A 337 15.99 25.20 -2.17
C PRO A 337 14.53 25.40 -2.57
N LYS A 338 14.25 25.70 -3.84
CA LYS A 338 12.88 25.89 -4.37
C LYS A 338 12.29 24.64 -5.03
N SER A 339 13.02 23.51 -5.04
CA SER A 339 12.48 22.27 -5.61
C SER A 339 11.31 21.77 -4.79
N THR A 340 10.21 21.40 -5.45
CA THR A 340 9.07 20.68 -4.87
C THR A 340 9.16 19.18 -5.10
N TYR A 341 10.19 18.71 -5.77
CA TYR A 341 10.43 17.30 -6.08
C TYR A 341 11.45 16.66 -5.15
N ILE A 342 12.62 17.31 -4.96
CA ILE A 342 13.66 16.87 -4.05
C ILE A 342 14.30 18.07 -3.34
N ARG A 343 14.41 17.99 -2.03
CA ARG A 343 14.93 19.07 -1.19
C ARG A 343 15.86 18.50 -0.12
N ARG A 344 16.83 19.28 0.32
CA ARG A 344 17.71 18.89 1.43
C ARG A 344 16.84 18.54 2.66
N PRO A 345 16.94 17.31 3.18
CA PRO A 345 16.12 16.90 4.31
C PRO A 345 16.63 17.51 5.62
N PRO A 346 15.74 17.79 6.60
CA PRO A 346 16.12 18.44 7.87
C PRO A 346 16.65 17.46 8.92
N TYR A 347 16.84 16.18 8.59
CA TYR A 347 17.13 15.12 9.56
C TYR A 347 18.53 15.23 10.18
N TRP A 348 19.48 15.84 9.45
CA TRP A 348 20.85 15.96 9.89
C TRP A 348 21.05 17.03 10.95
N GLU A 349 20.29 18.11 10.88
CA GLU A 349 20.31 19.17 11.89
C GLU A 349 19.81 18.65 13.25
N GLY A 350 18.84 17.70 13.25
CA GLY A 350 18.35 17.05 14.45
C GLY A 350 19.35 16.11 15.12
N ALA A 351 20.34 15.56 14.38
CA ALA A 351 21.37 14.69 14.93
C ALA A 351 22.28 15.39 15.97
N LEU A 352 22.37 16.71 15.86
CA LEU A 352 23.17 17.56 16.74
C LEU A 352 22.32 18.34 17.74
N ALA A 353 21.00 18.19 17.72
CA ALA A 353 20.08 18.84 18.65
C ALA A 353 20.16 18.17 20.04
N GLY A 354 20.06 18.97 21.07
CA GLY A 354 20.18 18.54 22.47
C GLY A 354 19.09 17.57 22.96
N GLU A 355 19.02 17.35 24.25
CA GLU A 355 18.14 16.40 24.91
C GLU A 355 16.66 16.56 24.50
N ARG A 356 16.04 15.42 24.16
CA ARG A 356 14.61 15.30 23.89
C ARG A 356 13.85 15.10 25.19
N THR A 357 12.69 15.73 25.29
CA THR A 357 11.89 15.59 26.51
C THR A 357 10.72 14.61 26.30
N MET A 358 10.56 13.71 27.25
CA MET A 358 9.43 12.80 27.39
C MET A 358 8.47 13.27 28.50
N ARG A 359 8.43 14.56 28.77
CA ARG A 359 7.61 15.15 29.83
C ARG A 359 6.66 16.20 29.28
N GLY A 360 5.46 16.26 29.85
CA GLY A 360 4.42 17.21 29.48
C GLY A 360 3.96 17.07 28.04
N MET A 361 4.07 15.88 27.44
CA MET A 361 3.65 15.63 26.07
C MET A 361 2.13 15.80 25.93
N ARG A 362 1.71 16.53 24.89
CA ARG A 362 0.29 16.66 24.53
C ARG A 362 -0.09 15.63 23.46
N PRO A 363 -1.28 15.02 23.51
CA PRO A 363 -1.73 14.14 22.43
C PRO A 363 -2.04 14.96 21.16
N LEU A 364 -1.40 14.57 20.07
CA LEU A 364 -1.76 15.06 18.73
C LEU A 364 -3.01 14.34 18.22
N ALA A 365 -3.12 13.05 18.53
CA ALA A 365 -4.24 12.22 18.13
C ALA A 365 -4.48 11.10 19.15
N VAL A 366 -5.75 10.75 19.33
CA VAL A 366 -6.22 9.53 19.99
C VAL A 366 -6.97 8.73 18.93
N LEU A 367 -6.47 7.56 18.60
CA LEU A 367 -6.88 6.79 17.42
C LEU A 367 -7.41 5.41 17.81
N GLY A 368 -8.35 4.90 17.02
CA GLY A 368 -8.90 3.56 17.18
C GLY A 368 -7.96 2.45 16.72
N ASP A 369 -8.53 1.27 16.52
CA ASP A 369 -7.84 0.10 16.02
C ASP A 369 -7.65 0.15 14.51
N ASN A 370 -6.72 -0.68 13.98
CA ASN A 370 -6.49 -0.87 12.54
C ASN A 370 -6.14 0.43 11.78
N ILE A 371 -5.39 1.32 12.41
CA ILE A 371 -4.88 2.51 11.74
C ILE A 371 -3.79 2.10 10.74
N THR A 372 -4.05 2.37 9.47
CA THR A 372 -3.12 2.03 8.38
C THR A 372 -2.13 3.15 8.10
N THR A 373 -1.03 2.82 7.43
CA THR A 373 -0.07 3.83 6.95
C THR A 373 -0.69 4.82 5.95
N ASP A 374 -1.83 4.47 5.32
CA ASP A 374 -2.60 5.40 4.48
C ASP A 374 -3.36 6.46 5.30
N HIS A 375 -3.75 6.14 6.54
CA HIS A 375 -4.27 7.14 7.48
C HIS A 375 -3.14 8.06 7.98
N LEU A 376 -1.94 7.49 8.20
CA LEU A 376 -0.80 8.21 8.76
C LEU A 376 -0.12 9.13 7.75
N SER A 377 0.04 8.65 6.51
CA SER A 377 0.71 9.37 5.42
C SER A 377 0.21 8.87 4.07
N PRO A 378 -0.88 9.42 3.53
CA PRO A 378 -1.40 9.04 2.23
C PRO A 378 -0.37 9.31 1.12
N SER A 379 -0.42 8.53 0.04
CA SER A 379 0.45 8.71 -1.13
C SER A 379 -0.33 9.02 -2.41
N ASN A 380 -1.66 9.15 -2.33
CA ASN A 380 -2.55 9.45 -3.44
C ASN A 380 -2.48 10.92 -3.92
N ALA A 381 -3.40 11.29 -4.82
CA ALA A 381 -3.47 12.63 -5.40
C ALA A 381 -3.58 13.73 -4.33
N ILE A 382 -2.88 14.83 -4.58
CA ILE A 382 -2.92 16.02 -3.73
C ILE A 382 -4.07 16.91 -4.23
N LEU A 383 -5.00 17.23 -3.33
CA LEU A 383 -6.13 18.12 -3.62
C LEU A 383 -5.75 19.58 -3.38
N LEU A 384 -6.33 20.49 -4.16
CA LEU A 384 -6.04 21.93 -4.08
C LEU A 384 -6.34 22.51 -2.69
N ASP A 385 -7.41 22.06 -2.04
CA ASP A 385 -7.86 22.47 -0.71
C ASP A 385 -7.15 21.76 0.46
N SER A 386 -6.17 20.92 0.15
CA SER A 386 -5.32 20.30 1.16
C SER A 386 -4.16 21.22 1.57
N ALA A 387 -3.61 21.03 2.77
CA ALA A 387 -2.44 21.77 3.23
C ALA A 387 -1.23 21.65 2.27
N ALA A 388 -1.05 20.49 1.66
CA ALA A 388 -0.02 20.27 0.65
C ALA A 388 -0.34 20.98 -0.67
N GLY A 389 -1.60 20.95 -1.13
CA GLY A 389 -2.03 21.65 -2.34
C GLY A 389 -1.87 23.16 -2.21
N GLU A 390 -2.30 23.74 -1.08
CA GLU A 390 -2.09 25.17 -0.78
C GLU A 390 -0.58 25.54 -0.78
N TYR A 391 0.27 24.66 -0.25
CA TYR A 391 1.71 24.86 -0.28
C TYR A 391 2.27 24.82 -1.70
N LEU A 392 1.90 23.82 -2.51
CA LEU A 392 2.36 23.69 -3.89
C LEU A 392 1.89 24.87 -4.76
N ALA A 393 0.64 25.33 -4.59
CA ALA A 393 0.13 26.53 -5.25
C ALA A 393 0.96 27.77 -4.90
N LYS A 394 1.33 27.96 -3.62
CA LYS A 394 2.23 29.04 -3.17
C LYS A 394 3.63 28.93 -3.76
N MET A 395 4.08 27.71 -4.08
CA MET A 395 5.35 27.46 -4.78
C MET A 395 5.25 27.71 -6.29
N GLY A 396 4.07 28.02 -6.82
CA GLY A 396 3.83 28.36 -8.23
C GLY A 396 3.50 27.16 -9.12
N LEU A 397 3.17 25.99 -8.56
CA LEU A 397 2.70 24.84 -9.34
C LEU A 397 1.22 25.01 -9.67
N PRO A 398 0.78 24.79 -10.93
CA PRO A 398 -0.63 24.67 -11.27
C PRO A 398 -1.20 23.35 -10.75
N GLU A 399 -2.52 23.29 -10.54
CA GLU A 399 -3.19 22.12 -9.94
C GLU A 399 -2.94 20.82 -10.72
N GLU A 400 -2.92 20.89 -12.04
CA GLU A 400 -2.65 19.75 -12.93
C GLU A 400 -1.26 19.11 -12.70
N ASP A 401 -0.31 19.83 -12.13
CA ASP A 401 1.05 19.37 -11.82
C ASP A 401 1.24 18.92 -10.37
N PHE A 402 0.20 19.00 -9.53
CA PHE A 402 0.29 18.55 -8.13
C PHE A 402 0.57 17.06 -8.00
N ASN A 403 0.10 16.27 -8.96
CA ASN A 403 0.26 14.82 -8.95
C ASN A 403 -0.16 14.17 -7.62
N SER A 404 0.77 13.53 -6.93
CA SER A 404 0.48 12.80 -5.70
C SER A 404 1.53 13.06 -4.61
N TYR A 405 1.18 12.76 -3.36
CA TYR A 405 2.15 12.78 -2.26
C TYR A 405 3.36 11.88 -2.52
N ALA A 406 3.15 10.74 -3.21
CA ALA A 406 4.25 9.86 -3.57
C ALA A 406 5.25 10.53 -4.54
N THR A 407 4.80 11.39 -5.43
CA THR A 407 5.66 12.15 -6.36
C THR A 407 6.52 13.17 -5.61
N HIS A 408 5.99 13.81 -4.59
CA HIS A 408 6.66 14.86 -3.81
C HIS A 408 7.32 14.37 -2.51
N ARG A 409 7.47 13.06 -2.31
CA ARG A 409 8.08 12.51 -1.09
C ARG A 409 9.53 12.92 -0.85
N GLY A 410 10.23 13.41 -1.84
CA GLY A 410 11.57 14.00 -1.74
C GLY A 410 11.56 15.48 -1.31
N ASP A 411 10.41 16.14 -1.33
CA ASP A 411 10.22 17.45 -0.72
C ASP A 411 9.58 17.29 0.67
N HIS A 412 10.38 17.38 1.71
CA HIS A 412 9.89 17.20 3.08
C HIS A 412 8.82 18.20 3.47
N LEU A 413 8.76 19.38 2.86
CA LEU A 413 7.73 20.37 3.16
C LEU A 413 6.34 19.96 2.61
N THR A 414 6.29 19.29 1.46
CA THR A 414 5.07 18.66 0.97
C THR A 414 4.74 17.40 1.79
N ALA A 415 5.73 16.52 1.99
CA ALA A 415 5.53 15.22 2.60
C ALA A 415 5.13 15.30 4.09
N GLN A 416 5.64 16.27 4.86
CA GLN A 416 5.20 16.47 6.25
C GLN A 416 3.74 16.95 6.34
N ARG A 417 3.21 17.64 5.31
CA ARG A 417 1.80 18.03 5.21
C ARG A 417 0.87 16.86 4.88
N ALA A 418 1.44 15.72 4.49
CA ALA A 418 0.72 14.45 4.38
C ALA A 418 0.43 13.79 5.74
N THR A 419 1.09 14.24 6.82
CA THR A 419 0.92 13.65 8.16
C THR A 419 -0.54 13.75 8.61
N PHE A 420 -1.20 12.57 8.73
CA PHE A 420 -2.64 12.44 9.02
C PHE A 420 -3.56 13.21 8.04
N ALA A 421 -3.12 13.44 6.81
CA ALA A 421 -3.89 14.20 5.82
C ALA A 421 -5.07 13.41 5.21
N ASN A 422 -5.22 12.13 5.55
CA ASN A 422 -6.31 11.31 5.02
C ASN A 422 -7.67 11.82 5.53
N PRO A 423 -8.62 12.19 4.64
CA PRO A 423 -9.94 12.68 5.04
C PRO A 423 -10.82 11.62 5.71
N LYS A 424 -10.41 10.35 5.69
CA LYS A 424 -11.11 9.24 6.36
C LYS A 424 -10.64 9.02 7.80
N LEU A 425 -9.66 9.78 8.27
CA LEU A 425 -9.15 9.68 9.64
C LEU A 425 -10.27 9.95 10.66
N LEU A 426 -10.30 9.12 11.71
CA LEU A 426 -11.14 9.33 12.90
C LEU A 426 -10.22 9.61 14.09
N ASN A 427 -10.07 10.88 14.45
CA ASN A 427 -9.37 11.28 15.68
C ASN A 427 -10.39 11.42 16.81
N GLU A 428 -10.35 10.52 17.80
CA GLU A 428 -11.32 10.44 18.90
C GLU A 428 -11.38 11.71 19.77
N MET A 429 -10.34 12.57 19.68
CA MET A 429 -10.32 13.89 20.32
C MET A 429 -11.25 14.89 19.65
N VAL A 430 -11.66 14.65 18.40
CA VAL A 430 -12.44 15.58 17.58
C VAL A 430 -13.89 15.13 17.55
N LYS A 431 -14.74 15.82 18.31
CA LYS A 431 -16.16 15.47 18.43
C LYS A 431 -17.02 16.68 18.06
N LYS A 432 -18.12 16.41 17.34
CA LYS A 432 -19.22 17.33 17.10
C LYS A 432 -20.51 16.69 17.58
N ASP A 433 -21.27 17.40 18.43
CA ASP A 433 -22.50 16.87 19.05
C ASP A 433 -22.29 15.52 19.76
N GLY A 434 -21.13 15.35 20.43
CA GLY A 434 -20.74 14.14 21.16
C GLY A 434 -20.26 12.98 20.29
N LYS A 435 -20.30 13.08 18.96
CA LYS A 435 -19.84 12.05 18.01
C LYS A 435 -18.49 12.42 17.41
N VAL A 436 -17.62 11.41 17.29
CA VAL A 436 -16.35 11.57 16.57
C VAL A 436 -16.64 11.90 15.11
N VAL A 437 -15.99 12.92 14.57
CA VAL A 437 -16.13 13.31 13.17
C VAL A 437 -14.93 12.87 12.34
N GLN A 438 -15.20 12.45 11.12
CA GLN A 438 -14.20 12.04 10.16
C GLN A 438 -13.54 13.27 9.53
N GLY A 439 -12.23 13.19 9.32
CA GLY A 439 -11.45 14.22 8.65
C GLY A 439 -10.01 14.30 9.14
N SER A 440 -9.18 15.02 8.39
CA SER A 440 -7.83 15.38 8.79
C SER A 440 -7.86 16.53 9.81
N LEU A 441 -8.35 16.23 11.02
CA LEU A 441 -8.61 17.21 12.09
C LEU A 441 -7.88 16.83 13.38
N ALA A 442 -7.51 17.86 14.15
CA ALA A 442 -7.01 17.70 15.52
C ALA A 442 -7.61 18.76 16.44
N ARG A 443 -7.58 18.49 17.74
CA ARG A 443 -7.95 19.43 18.79
C ARG A 443 -6.69 19.91 19.50
N VAL A 444 -6.44 21.20 19.45
CA VAL A 444 -5.28 21.82 20.09
C VAL A 444 -5.60 22.18 21.53
N GLU A 445 -4.83 21.61 22.46
CA GLU A 445 -4.96 21.87 23.88
C GLU A 445 -3.90 22.91 24.37
N PRO A 446 -4.15 23.66 25.43
CA PRO A 446 -5.29 23.57 26.37
C PRO A 446 -6.56 24.32 25.91
N GLU A 447 -6.54 25.03 24.76
CA GLU A 447 -7.65 25.88 24.32
C GLU A 447 -8.85 25.06 23.83
N GLY A 448 -8.65 23.81 23.41
CA GLY A 448 -9.68 22.93 22.87
C GLY A 448 -10.11 23.27 21.45
N ASN A 449 -9.34 24.07 20.71
CA ASN A 449 -9.67 24.49 19.36
C ASN A 449 -9.51 23.33 18.35
N ILE A 450 -10.57 23.06 17.60
CA ILE A 450 -10.54 22.08 16.51
C ILE A 450 -10.10 22.80 15.23
N MET A 451 -9.10 22.23 14.55
CA MET A 451 -8.59 22.77 13.30
C MET A 451 -8.06 21.65 12.40
N ARG A 452 -7.65 21.98 11.16
CA ARG A 452 -7.01 21.00 10.28
C ARG A 452 -5.74 20.46 10.96
N MET A 453 -5.45 19.19 10.73
CA MET A 453 -4.30 18.50 11.36
C MET A 453 -2.99 19.25 11.15
N TRP A 454 -2.72 19.74 9.93
CA TRP A 454 -1.49 20.48 9.64
C TRP A 454 -1.39 21.79 10.45
N GLU A 455 -2.46 22.54 10.58
CA GLU A 455 -2.50 23.78 11.37
C GLU A 455 -2.26 23.51 12.87
N ALA A 456 -2.79 22.39 13.36
CA ALA A 456 -2.52 21.95 14.73
C ALA A 456 -1.04 21.58 14.93
N ILE A 457 -0.45 20.87 13.96
CA ILE A 457 0.99 20.55 13.97
C ILE A 457 1.82 21.83 13.97
N GLU A 458 1.55 22.79 13.07
CA GLU A 458 2.27 24.08 13.05
C GLU A 458 2.13 24.85 14.37
N THR A 459 0.94 24.81 14.97
CA THR A 459 0.68 25.44 16.27
C THR A 459 1.56 24.85 17.35
N TYR A 460 1.63 23.52 17.45
CA TYR A 460 2.47 22.83 18.44
C TYR A 460 3.97 22.98 18.16
N MET A 461 4.38 22.96 16.88
CA MET A 461 5.77 23.23 16.49
C MET A 461 6.22 24.64 16.92
N ASN A 462 5.39 25.66 16.70
CA ASN A 462 5.66 27.04 17.10
C ASN A 462 5.77 27.17 18.63
N ARG A 463 5.04 26.37 19.39
CA ARG A 463 5.10 26.29 20.86
C ARG A 463 6.27 25.46 21.36
N LYS A 464 6.97 24.72 20.48
CA LYS A 464 7.97 23.69 20.84
C LYS A 464 7.39 22.66 21.81
N GLN A 465 6.12 22.33 21.66
CA GLN A 465 5.39 21.40 22.50
C GLN A 465 5.71 19.97 22.11
N PRO A 466 6.25 19.12 23.00
CA PRO A 466 6.42 17.70 22.72
C PRO A 466 5.07 17.01 22.63
N LEU A 467 4.95 16.07 21.70
CA LEU A 467 3.71 15.40 21.37
C LEU A 467 3.77 13.89 21.60
N ILE A 468 2.60 13.31 21.80
CA ILE A 468 2.38 11.87 21.91
C ILE A 468 1.18 11.47 21.05
N ILE A 469 1.14 10.23 20.58
CA ILE A 469 -0.02 9.62 19.94
C ILE A 469 -0.46 8.44 20.79
N ILE A 470 -1.76 8.31 21.03
CA ILE A 470 -2.37 7.16 21.68
C ILE A 470 -3.20 6.42 20.64
N ALA A 471 -3.05 5.10 20.55
CA ALA A 471 -3.73 4.31 19.53
C ALA A 471 -4.22 2.95 20.07
N GLY A 472 -5.11 2.32 19.32
CA GLY A 472 -5.61 0.97 19.56
C GLY A 472 -4.70 -0.12 19.01
N ALA A 473 -5.30 -1.26 18.71
CA ALA A 473 -4.61 -2.43 18.17
C ALA A 473 -4.21 -2.25 16.70
N ASP A 474 -3.18 -3.00 16.29
CA ASP A 474 -2.72 -3.09 14.90
C ASP A 474 -2.35 -1.74 14.25
N TYR A 475 -1.66 -0.88 15.01
CA TYR A 475 -1.25 0.43 14.53
C TYR A 475 -0.16 0.35 13.46
N GLY A 476 -0.40 0.97 12.30
CA GLY A 476 0.56 1.08 11.21
C GLY A 476 0.47 -0.01 10.15
N GLN A 477 -0.65 -0.73 10.05
CA GLN A 477 -0.89 -1.73 9.00
C GLN A 477 -0.78 -1.15 7.59
N GLY A 478 -0.59 -2.04 6.61
CA GLY A 478 -0.62 -1.71 5.19
C GLY A 478 0.76 -1.51 4.57
N SER A 479 0.93 -0.46 3.77
CA SER A 479 2.17 -0.18 3.05
C SER A 479 3.32 0.17 4.00
N SER A 480 4.51 -0.40 3.76
CA SER A 480 5.71 -0.06 4.53
C SER A 480 6.23 1.33 4.12
N ARG A 481 5.67 2.37 4.71
CA ARG A 481 6.03 3.78 4.45
C ARG A 481 6.78 4.36 5.62
N ASP A 482 8.04 4.71 5.39
CA ASP A 482 8.85 5.43 6.38
C ASP A 482 8.32 6.85 6.65
N TRP A 483 7.65 7.50 5.68
CA TRP A 483 7.01 8.80 5.90
C TRP A 483 5.90 8.77 6.95
N ALA A 484 5.25 7.64 7.19
CA ALA A 484 4.31 7.48 8.30
C ALA A 484 5.00 7.67 9.68
N ALA A 485 6.28 7.39 9.78
CA ALA A 485 7.11 7.64 10.96
C ALA A 485 7.87 8.98 10.89
N LYS A 486 8.39 9.37 9.72
CA LYS A 486 9.07 10.65 9.50
C LYS A 486 8.16 11.84 9.77
N GLY A 487 6.93 11.78 9.24
CA GLY A 487 5.95 12.87 9.39
C GLY A 487 5.64 13.16 10.84
N VAL A 488 5.35 12.15 11.63
CA VAL A 488 5.06 12.32 13.07
C VAL A 488 6.30 12.78 13.82
N ARG A 489 7.51 12.30 13.46
CA ARG A 489 8.75 12.80 14.04
C ARG A 489 8.96 14.29 13.76
N LEU A 490 8.75 14.74 12.54
CA LEU A 490 8.85 16.14 12.14
C LEU A 490 7.78 17.02 12.81
N ALA A 491 6.63 16.47 13.14
CA ALA A 491 5.57 17.15 13.88
C ALA A 491 5.90 17.33 15.37
N GLY A 492 6.97 16.71 15.90
CA GLY A 492 7.35 16.79 17.31
C GLY A 492 6.79 15.65 18.17
N VAL A 493 6.35 14.54 17.55
CA VAL A 493 5.94 13.35 18.31
C VAL A 493 7.16 12.62 18.84
N GLU A 494 7.21 12.45 20.16
CA GLU A 494 8.29 11.78 20.86
C GLU A 494 8.02 10.31 21.13
N ALA A 495 6.75 9.96 21.40
CA ALA A 495 6.33 8.59 21.67
C ALA A 495 4.96 8.28 21.05
N ILE A 496 4.73 7.02 20.76
CA ILE A 496 3.42 6.48 20.40
C ILE A 496 3.12 5.32 21.33
N VAL A 497 1.95 5.35 21.98
CA VAL A 497 1.47 4.27 22.83
C VAL A 497 0.29 3.59 22.15
N ALA A 498 0.40 2.31 21.83
CA ALA A 498 -0.65 1.55 21.16
C ALA A 498 -0.92 0.22 21.88
N GLU A 499 -2.04 -0.41 21.57
CA GLU A 499 -2.35 -1.77 22.05
C GLU A 499 -1.55 -2.84 21.29
N GLY A 500 -1.03 -2.49 20.10
CA GLY A 500 -0.15 -3.31 19.29
C GLY A 500 0.28 -2.59 18.01
N PHE A 501 1.42 -2.97 17.48
CA PHE A 501 2.01 -2.36 16.27
C PHE A 501 2.14 -3.39 15.15
N GLU A 502 1.93 -2.92 13.92
CA GLU A 502 2.44 -3.63 12.76
C GLU A 502 3.98 -3.59 12.77
N ARG A 503 4.60 -4.72 12.49
CA ARG A 503 6.04 -4.97 12.65
C ARG A 503 6.91 -3.95 11.90
N ILE A 504 6.62 -3.71 10.63
CA ILE A 504 7.43 -2.83 9.78
C ILE A 504 7.32 -1.39 10.26
N HIS A 505 6.09 -0.95 10.60
CA HIS A 505 5.86 0.41 11.09
C HIS A 505 6.55 0.66 12.43
N ARG A 506 6.50 -0.31 13.35
CA ARG A 506 7.25 -0.24 14.62
C ARG A 506 8.75 -0.01 14.37
N THR A 507 9.34 -0.79 13.45
CA THR A 507 10.75 -0.64 13.09
C THR A 507 11.04 0.73 12.46
N ASN A 508 10.14 1.23 11.62
CA ASN A 508 10.27 2.58 11.05
C ASN A 508 10.21 3.67 12.12
N LEU A 509 9.37 3.54 13.14
CA LEU A 509 9.33 4.48 14.27
C LEU A 509 10.68 4.53 14.97
N VAL A 510 11.26 3.38 15.31
CA VAL A 510 12.60 3.31 15.92
C VAL A 510 13.65 3.96 15.01
N GLY A 511 13.63 3.61 13.72
CA GLY A 511 14.55 4.16 12.73
C GLY A 511 14.45 5.67 12.53
N MET A 512 13.31 6.27 12.86
CA MET A 512 13.08 7.73 12.84
C MET A 512 13.23 8.37 14.22
N GLY A 513 13.59 7.60 15.26
CA GLY A 513 13.78 8.12 16.61
C GLY A 513 12.46 8.45 17.33
N VAL A 514 11.36 7.78 17.02
CA VAL A 514 10.09 7.85 17.76
C VAL A 514 9.97 6.61 18.65
N LEU A 515 9.65 6.77 19.93
CA LEU A 515 9.58 5.68 20.90
C LEU A 515 8.25 4.91 20.77
N PRO A 516 8.25 3.64 20.34
CA PRO A 516 7.04 2.81 20.36
C PRO A 516 6.87 2.19 21.75
N LEU A 517 5.68 2.36 22.33
CA LEU A 517 5.28 1.83 23.62
C LEU A 517 3.99 1.02 23.45
N GLU A 518 3.87 -0.08 24.18
CA GLU A 518 2.71 -0.95 24.09
C GLU A 518 2.00 -1.05 25.44
N PHE A 519 0.68 -0.92 25.42
CA PHE A 519 -0.12 -1.17 26.61
C PHE A 519 -0.04 -2.64 27.01
N LEU A 520 0.01 -2.90 28.32
CA LEU A 520 -0.06 -4.28 28.81
C LEU A 520 -1.46 -4.86 28.63
N PRO A 521 -1.60 -6.19 28.52
CA PRO A 521 -2.88 -6.83 28.32
C PRO A 521 -3.95 -6.35 29.32
N GLY A 522 -5.13 -6.02 28.81
CA GLY A 522 -6.25 -5.49 29.59
C GLY A 522 -6.24 -3.97 29.81
N THR A 523 -5.17 -3.28 29.39
CA THR A 523 -5.06 -1.82 29.45
C THR A 523 -5.24 -1.26 28.05
N THR A 524 -6.15 -0.31 27.87
CA THR A 524 -6.45 0.33 26.59
C THR A 524 -6.72 1.82 26.79
N ARG A 525 -6.67 2.60 25.71
CA ARG A 525 -7.11 4.01 25.77
C ARG A 525 -8.52 4.17 26.35
N LEU A 526 -9.40 3.19 26.08
CA LEU A 526 -10.80 3.21 26.55
C LEU A 526 -10.90 2.89 28.05
N THR A 527 -10.17 1.87 28.55
CA THR A 527 -10.16 1.53 29.99
C THR A 527 -9.55 2.64 30.83
N LEU A 528 -8.61 3.40 30.25
CA LEU A 528 -8.00 4.56 30.89
C LEU A 528 -8.83 5.84 30.75
N GLY A 529 -9.88 5.83 29.93
CA GLY A 529 -10.73 7.00 29.69
C GLY A 529 -9.97 8.20 29.14
N ILE A 530 -9.01 7.96 28.22
CA ILE A 530 -8.21 9.03 27.59
C ILE A 530 -9.12 9.79 26.60
N ASP A 531 -9.22 11.10 26.78
CA ASP A 531 -10.05 11.98 25.94
C ASP A 531 -9.26 13.06 25.18
N GLY A 532 -7.93 13.12 25.40
CA GLY A 532 -7.01 14.04 24.75
C GLY A 532 -6.77 15.36 25.48
N THR A 533 -7.37 15.55 26.68
CA THR A 533 -7.11 16.76 27.49
C THR A 533 -5.90 16.61 28.39
N GLU A 534 -5.37 15.41 28.50
CA GLU A 534 -4.26 15.03 29.37
C GLU A 534 -2.91 15.57 28.87
N THR A 535 -1.92 15.54 29.77
CA THR A 535 -0.51 15.52 29.42
C THR A 535 0.15 14.24 29.91
N PHE A 536 1.24 13.85 29.27
CA PHE A 536 1.87 12.57 29.49
C PHE A 536 3.36 12.73 29.74
N ASP A 537 3.89 11.92 30.71
CA ASP A 537 5.31 11.70 30.88
C ASP A 537 5.64 10.22 30.66
N VAL A 538 6.82 9.93 30.15
CA VAL A 538 7.38 8.57 30.09
C VAL A 538 8.63 8.52 30.95
N ILE A 539 8.65 7.58 31.91
CA ILE A 539 9.70 7.44 32.92
C ILE A 539 10.23 6.00 32.91
N GLY A 540 11.54 5.86 33.01
CA GLY A 540 12.26 4.59 33.10
C GLY A 540 13.39 4.47 32.10
N ASP A 541 14.25 3.47 32.31
CA ASP A 541 15.42 3.21 31.48
C ASP A 541 15.00 2.42 30.20
N ARG A 542 15.45 2.90 29.05
CA ARG A 542 15.09 2.35 27.74
C ARG A 542 16.02 1.20 27.34
N THR A 543 15.96 0.11 28.09
CA THR A 543 16.62 -1.14 27.73
C THR A 543 15.69 -2.02 26.89
N PRO A 544 16.20 -3.04 26.19
CA PRO A 544 15.37 -3.88 25.33
C PRO A 544 14.17 -4.47 26.08
N ARG A 545 12.96 -4.18 25.57
CA ARG A 545 11.67 -4.66 26.11
C ARG A 545 11.43 -4.30 27.59
N ALA A 546 12.05 -3.24 28.08
CA ALA A 546 11.84 -2.78 29.46
C ALA A 546 10.39 -2.36 29.72
N GLN A 547 9.92 -2.56 30.92
CA GLN A 547 8.67 -1.97 31.40
C GLN A 547 8.94 -0.53 31.85
N LEU A 548 8.33 0.42 31.16
CA LEU A 548 8.38 1.85 31.50
C LEU A 548 7.09 2.27 32.22
N THR A 549 7.10 3.46 32.76
CA THR A 549 5.92 4.08 33.39
C THR A 549 5.41 5.23 32.53
N LEU A 550 4.19 5.12 32.02
CA LEU A 550 3.43 6.22 31.45
C LEU A 550 2.70 6.94 32.59
N VAL A 551 3.01 8.20 32.83
CA VAL A 551 2.28 9.03 33.80
C VAL A 551 1.27 9.87 33.04
N ILE A 552 0.01 9.73 33.39
CA ILE A 552 -1.12 10.47 32.80
C ILE A 552 -1.51 11.58 33.78
N HIS A 553 -1.36 12.82 33.36
CA HIS A 553 -1.79 13.98 34.14
C HIS A 553 -3.14 14.45 33.64
N ARG A 554 -4.16 14.29 34.45
CA ARG A 554 -5.54 14.65 34.13
C ARG A 554 -5.80 16.15 34.32
N LYS A 555 -6.76 16.69 33.60
CA LYS A 555 -7.17 18.11 33.68
C LYS A 555 -7.60 18.53 35.10
N ASN A 556 -8.13 17.60 35.91
CA ASN A 556 -8.53 17.83 37.29
C ASN A 556 -7.36 17.82 38.30
N GLY A 557 -6.11 17.73 37.82
CA GLY A 557 -4.90 17.70 38.67
C GLY A 557 -4.52 16.31 39.18
N GLN A 558 -5.30 15.29 38.94
CA GLN A 558 -4.94 13.91 39.29
C GLN A 558 -3.88 13.36 38.34
N SER A 559 -3.03 12.48 38.88
CA SER A 559 -2.02 11.77 38.07
C SER A 559 -2.16 10.27 38.29
N GLU A 560 -2.05 9.53 37.21
CA GLU A 560 -2.13 8.06 37.18
C GLU A 560 -0.86 7.49 36.58
N LYS A 561 -0.33 6.41 37.15
CA LYS A 561 0.85 5.70 36.64
C LYS A 561 0.43 4.39 36.00
N VAL A 562 0.75 4.23 34.74
CA VAL A 562 0.38 3.06 33.93
C VAL A 562 1.66 2.37 33.42
N PRO A 563 1.85 1.07 33.68
CA PRO A 563 2.98 0.35 33.11
C PRO A 563 2.77 0.14 31.62
N VAL A 564 3.83 0.35 30.84
CA VAL A 564 3.87 0.14 29.38
C VAL A 564 5.12 -0.60 28.98
N LEU A 565 5.05 -1.41 27.92
CA LEU A 565 6.20 -2.12 27.39
C LEU A 565 6.95 -1.25 26.36
N CYS A 566 8.24 -1.07 26.56
CA CYS A 566 9.12 -0.45 25.57
C CYS A 566 9.34 -1.41 24.40
N ARG A 567 8.98 -0.99 23.20
CA ARG A 567 9.11 -1.80 21.98
C ARG A 567 10.38 -1.46 21.19
N LEU A 568 11.45 -1.14 21.90
CA LEU A 568 12.83 -1.33 21.47
C LEU A 568 13.18 -2.79 21.81
N ASP A 569 13.21 -3.68 20.82
CA ASP A 569 13.24 -5.11 21.07
C ASP A 569 14.68 -5.66 21.16
N THR A 570 15.69 -4.89 20.72
CA THR A 570 17.12 -5.26 20.74
C THR A 570 18.00 -4.11 21.25
N ALA A 571 19.22 -4.44 21.66
CA ALA A 571 20.22 -3.43 22.06
C ALA A 571 20.59 -2.49 20.91
N GLU A 572 20.60 -3.00 19.67
CA GLU A 572 20.85 -2.19 18.48
C GLU A 572 19.74 -1.17 18.25
N GLU A 573 18.48 -1.55 18.42
CA GLU A 573 17.34 -0.63 18.33
C GLU A 573 17.39 0.46 19.41
N CYS A 574 17.84 0.13 20.62
CA CYS A 574 18.09 1.13 21.67
C CYS A 574 19.15 2.14 21.22
N SER A 575 20.26 1.66 20.69
CA SER A 575 21.35 2.50 20.19
C SER A 575 20.91 3.42 19.04
N ILE A 576 20.13 2.90 18.08
CA ILE A 576 19.55 3.68 16.99
C ILE A 576 18.62 4.77 17.54
N TYR A 577 17.74 4.40 18.47
CA TYR A 577 16.80 5.34 19.07
C TYR A 577 17.52 6.45 19.86
N GLU A 578 18.52 6.11 20.66
CA GLU A 578 19.32 7.07 21.44
C GLU A 578 20.09 8.04 20.56
N ALA A 579 20.60 7.57 19.42
CA ALA A 579 21.23 8.42 18.42
C ALA A 579 20.26 9.42 17.76
N GLY A 580 18.93 9.20 17.89
CA GLY A 580 17.90 10.00 17.26
C GLY A 580 17.37 9.43 15.94
N GLY A 581 17.81 8.24 15.53
CA GLY A 581 17.40 7.51 14.36
C GLY A 581 18.56 6.84 13.62
N VAL A 582 18.23 6.03 12.61
CA VAL A 582 19.20 5.22 11.86
C VAL A 582 20.24 6.08 11.12
N LEU A 583 19.81 7.20 10.51
CA LEU A 583 20.73 8.10 9.79
C LEU A 583 21.70 8.79 10.75
N GLN A 584 21.22 9.21 11.89
CA GLN A 584 22.01 9.84 12.94
C GLN A 584 23.03 8.84 13.52
N ARG A 585 22.61 7.61 13.78
CA ARG A 585 23.51 6.54 14.23
C ARG A 585 24.61 6.28 13.20
N PHE A 586 24.24 6.14 11.93
CA PHE A 586 25.21 5.96 10.85
C PHE A 586 26.22 7.11 10.78
N ALA A 587 25.76 8.35 10.91
CA ALA A 587 26.65 9.52 10.89
C ALA A 587 27.64 9.52 12.08
N GLN A 588 27.17 9.17 13.28
CA GLN A 588 28.02 9.05 14.46
C GLN A 588 29.09 7.98 14.28
N ASP A 589 28.70 6.77 13.86
CA ASP A 589 29.63 5.67 13.60
C ASP A 589 30.68 6.03 12.55
N PHE A 590 30.25 6.72 11.49
CA PHE A 590 31.18 7.20 10.45
C PHE A 590 32.18 8.23 10.97
N LEU A 591 31.73 9.17 11.80
CA LEU A 591 32.61 10.19 12.41
C LEU A 591 33.58 9.56 13.40
N GLU A 592 33.12 8.64 14.24
CA GLU A 592 33.95 7.91 15.19
C GLU A 592 35.02 7.07 14.48
N SER A 593 34.65 6.36 13.38
CA SER A 593 35.61 5.57 12.58
C SER A 593 36.68 6.40 11.86
N LYS A 594 36.45 7.71 11.68
CA LYS A 594 37.42 8.64 11.09
C LYS A 594 38.30 9.32 12.12
N ALA A 595 37.86 9.34 13.39
CA ALA A 595 38.62 9.94 14.50
C ALA A 595 39.56 8.94 15.14
N ALA A 596 39.38 7.63 14.94
CA ALA A 596 40.28 6.55 15.34
C ALA A 596 41.31 6.25 14.22
#